data_61697507a6143d928daad98ac82b749c
#
_entry.id   61697507a6143d928daad98ac82b749c
#
_cell.length_a   1.000
_cell.length_b   1.000
_cell.length_c   1.000
_cell.angle_alpha   90.00
_cell.angle_beta   90.00
_cell.angle_gamma   90.00
#
_symmetry.space_group_name_H-M   'P 1'
#
loop_
_entity.id
_entity.type
_entity.pdbx_description
1 polymer ?
#
loop_
_entity_poly.entity_id
_entity_poly.type
_entity_poly.pdbx_seq_one_letter_code
_entity_poly.pdbx_strand_id
1 'polypeptide(L)'
;MATIDRTAGTAFPVAPFTVDDLFKFPDDGNRYELFNGSLVVSPAPTPRHQRVITRLLTILQAAAPPELECLTTVNVSPSNEDLYIPELVVVPEQVSEAVDLMYAPSDLLLAVEVVSPSSKAHDRATKVAAYAEAGIPLYWRVEPMEGPTVYVYELDGRTYAGPVAYKAGTTVALSSPFPVSFDPADLMRLRGWNP
;
A
#
# COMPACT_ATOMS: atom_id res chain seq x y z
N MET A 1 3.66 44.40 3.52
CA MET A 1 4.55 43.47 2.79
C MET A 1 5.39 42.77 3.84
N ALA A 2 5.00 41.57 4.28
CA ALA A 2 5.69 40.84 5.34
C ALA A 2 6.77 39.96 4.69
N THR A 3 8.01 40.24 5.07
CA THR A 3 9.19 39.47 4.62
C THR A 3 9.21 38.16 5.39
N ILE A 4 9.02 37.03 4.69
CA ILE A 4 9.19 35.71 5.27
C ILE A 4 10.69 35.48 5.42
N ASP A 5 11.15 35.41 6.67
CA ASP A 5 12.51 35.03 7.01
C ASP A 5 12.73 33.54 6.71
N ARG A 6 13.52 33.22 5.69
CA ARG A 6 13.82 31.86 5.22
C ARG A 6 15.07 31.26 5.89
N THR A 7 15.48 31.71 7.05
CA THR A 7 16.76 31.31 7.69
C THR A 7 16.60 30.35 8.89
N ALA A 8 15.44 29.79 9.18
CA ALA A 8 15.36 28.63 10.06
C ALA A 8 15.52 27.36 9.21
N GLY A 9 16.73 27.04 8.84
CA GLY A 9 17.07 25.75 8.24
C GLY A 9 16.85 24.66 9.28
N THR A 10 15.72 23.97 9.21
CA THR A 10 15.56 22.66 9.84
C THR A 10 16.56 21.73 9.15
N ALA A 11 17.68 21.47 9.84
CA ALA A 11 18.63 20.46 9.39
C ALA A 11 17.87 19.13 9.37
N PHE A 12 17.64 18.57 8.18
CA PHE A 12 17.11 17.24 8.06
C PHE A 12 18.09 16.25 8.71
N PRO A 13 17.61 15.24 9.44
CA PRO A 13 18.46 14.18 9.97
C PRO A 13 19.31 13.56 8.85
N VAL A 14 20.50 13.08 9.19
CA VAL A 14 21.37 12.36 8.24
C VAL A 14 21.00 10.89 8.30
N ALA A 15 20.89 10.22 7.14
CA ALA A 15 20.62 8.78 7.06
C ALA A 15 21.63 7.94 7.89
N PRO A 16 21.20 6.80 8.49
CA PRO A 16 19.87 6.21 8.36
C PRO A 16 18.82 6.98 9.15
N PHE A 17 17.63 7.13 8.56
CA PHE A 17 16.48 7.75 9.22
C PHE A 17 15.74 6.73 10.09
N THR A 18 15.06 7.23 11.11
CA THR A 18 14.21 6.44 11.99
C THR A 18 12.75 6.89 11.92
N VAL A 19 11.85 6.05 12.42
CA VAL A 19 10.41 6.40 12.55
C VAL A 19 10.26 7.66 13.41
N ASP A 20 11.06 7.81 14.48
CA ASP A 20 11.06 9.01 15.33
C ASP A 20 11.47 10.28 14.58
N ASP A 21 12.28 10.15 13.53
CA ASP A 21 12.67 11.28 12.69
C ASP A 21 11.52 11.74 11.80
N LEU A 22 10.66 10.82 11.34
CA LEU A 22 9.50 11.15 10.51
C LEU A 22 8.49 12.04 11.24
N PHE A 23 8.34 11.90 12.56
CA PHE A 23 7.48 12.79 13.35
C PHE A 23 7.97 14.25 13.41
N LYS A 24 9.21 14.51 12.97
CA LYS A 24 9.80 15.86 12.89
C LYS A 24 9.62 16.47 11.51
N PHE A 25 9.13 15.69 10.53
CA PHE A 25 8.94 16.17 9.16
C PHE A 25 7.68 17.04 9.06
N PRO A 26 7.67 17.98 8.10
CA PRO A 26 6.51 18.85 7.92
C PRO A 26 5.30 18.06 7.42
N ASP A 27 4.12 18.47 7.85
CA ASP A 27 2.86 18.06 7.22
C ASP A 27 2.65 18.89 5.95
N ASP A 28 3.29 18.44 4.87
CA ASP A 28 3.31 19.10 3.56
C ASP A 28 2.47 18.36 2.50
N GLY A 29 1.71 17.34 2.92
CA GLY A 29 0.89 16.50 2.06
C GLY A 29 1.66 15.40 1.32
N ASN A 30 2.96 15.26 1.56
CA ASN A 30 3.74 14.12 1.09
C ASN A 30 3.59 12.91 2.01
N ARG A 31 3.82 11.71 1.46
CA ARG A 31 3.96 10.49 2.25
C ARG A 31 5.43 10.17 2.40
N TYR A 32 5.82 9.86 3.61
CA TYR A 32 7.19 9.53 3.99
C TYR A 32 7.24 8.07 4.44
N GLU A 33 7.94 7.23 3.71
CA GLU A 33 8.17 5.83 4.02
C GLU A 33 9.66 5.60 4.30
N LEU A 34 9.96 4.57 5.09
CA LEU A 34 11.33 4.15 5.39
C LEU A 34 11.53 2.69 4.98
N PHE A 35 12.64 2.43 4.31
CA PHE A 35 13.11 1.10 3.97
C PHE A 35 14.58 0.97 4.40
N ASN A 36 14.84 0.24 5.49
CA ASN A 36 16.17 0.12 6.11
C ASN A 36 16.83 1.51 6.32
N GLY A 37 16.11 2.44 6.94
CA GLY A 37 16.57 3.80 7.20
C GLY A 37 16.69 4.70 5.95
N SER A 38 16.32 4.21 4.77
CA SER A 38 16.30 5.00 3.54
C SER A 38 14.93 5.66 3.36
N LEU A 39 14.93 6.99 3.27
CA LEU A 39 13.70 7.79 3.11
C LEU A 39 13.19 7.74 1.67
N VAL A 40 11.92 7.40 1.53
CA VAL A 40 11.16 7.47 0.28
C VAL A 40 10.04 8.49 0.45
N VAL A 41 9.99 9.47 -0.45
CA VAL A 41 8.98 10.53 -0.44
C VAL A 41 8.08 10.37 -1.65
N SER A 42 6.78 10.24 -1.39
CA SER A 42 5.78 10.10 -2.44
C SER A 42 4.84 11.31 -2.46
N PRO A 43 4.66 11.95 -3.63
CA PRO A 43 3.73 13.07 -3.76
C PRO A 43 2.28 12.60 -3.67
N ALA A 44 1.36 13.56 -3.53
CA ALA A 44 -0.06 13.30 -3.57
C ALA A 44 -0.47 12.48 -4.82
N PRO A 45 -1.32 11.45 -4.66
CA PRO A 45 -1.69 10.55 -5.73
C PRO A 45 -2.61 11.21 -6.76
N THR A 46 -2.54 10.74 -8.02
CA THR A 46 -3.43 11.22 -9.08
C THR A 46 -4.87 10.75 -8.86
N PRO A 47 -5.89 11.47 -9.41
CA PRO A 47 -7.29 11.03 -9.34
C PRO A 47 -7.54 9.64 -9.95
N ARG A 48 -6.75 9.26 -10.97
CA ARG A 48 -6.81 7.94 -11.58
C ARG A 48 -6.36 6.85 -10.59
N HIS A 49 -5.26 7.06 -9.91
CA HIS A 49 -4.71 6.17 -8.89
C HIS A 49 -5.71 5.99 -7.73
N GLN A 50 -6.23 7.09 -7.19
CA GLN A 50 -7.25 7.06 -6.14
C GLN A 50 -8.53 6.30 -6.54
N ARG A 51 -8.94 6.42 -7.81
CA ARG A 51 -10.11 5.68 -8.32
C ARG A 51 -9.89 4.17 -8.30
N VAL A 52 -8.69 3.70 -8.62
CA VAL A 52 -8.36 2.26 -8.57
C VAL A 52 -8.42 1.77 -7.13
N ILE A 53 -7.80 2.50 -6.19
CA ILE A 53 -7.84 2.17 -4.75
C ILE A 53 -9.28 2.09 -4.26
N THR A 54 -10.09 3.14 -4.51
CA THR A 54 -11.49 3.19 -4.06
C THR A 54 -12.31 2.03 -4.59
N ARG A 55 -12.11 1.62 -5.84
CA ARG A 55 -12.86 0.50 -6.43
C ARG A 55 -12.43 -0.83 -5.86
N LEU A 56 -11.13 -1.04 -5.72
CA LEU A 56 -10.63 -2.26 -5.10
C LEU A 56 -11.08 -2.36 -3.64
N LEU A 57 -11.04 -1.26 -2.89
CA LEU A 57 -11.58 -1.18 -1.54
C LEU A 57 -13.06 -1.59 -1.51
N THR A 58 -13.88 -1.04 -2.41
CA THR A 58 -15.32 -1.39 -2.50
C THR A 58 -15.52 -2.88 -2.78
N ILE A 59 -14.72 -3.47 -3.67
CA ILE A 59 -14.79 -4.90 -4.00
C ILE A 59 -14.42 -5.74 -2.78
N LEU A 60 -13.34 -5.40 -2.10
CA LEU A 60 -12.87 -6.15 -0.93
C LEU A 60 -13.84 -6.00 0.25
N GLN A 61 -14.33 -4.80 0.55
CA GLN A 61 -15.31 -4.59 1.63
C GLN A 61 -16.63 -5.31 1.39
N ALA A 62 -17.06 -5.43 0.13
CA ALA A 62 -18.27 -6.16 -0.22
C ALA A 62 -18.14 -7.69 -0.05
N ALA A 63 -16.91 -8.21 -0.08
CA ALA A 63 -16.59 -9.63 0.03
C ALA A 63 -16.10 -10.03 1.42
N ALA A 64 -15.53 -9.07 2.16
CA ALA A 64 -14.96 -9.33 3.48
C ALA A 64 -16.02 -9.78 4.48
N PRO A 65 -15.73 -10.83 5.29
CA PRO A 65 -16.57 -11.18 6.42
C PRO A 65 -16.46 -10.12 7.53
N PRO A 66 -17.43 -10.02 8.44
CA PRO A 66 -17.50 -8.95 9.44
C PRO A 66 -16.31 -8.92 10.43
N GLU A 67 -15.56 -10.01 10.56
CA GLU A 67 -14.38 -10.09 11.42
C GLU A 67 -13.13 -9.46 10.80
N LEU A 68 -13.21 -9.02 9.54
CA LEU A 68 -12.11 -8.42 8.80
C LEU A 68 -12.44 -7.03 8.31
N GLU A 69 -11.48 -6.13 8.45
CA GLU A 69 -11.59 -4.76 8.00
C GLU A 69 -10.62 -4.48 6.85
N CYS A 70 -11.11 -3.70 5.87
CA CYS A 70 -10.31 -3.22 4.74
C CYS A 70 -10.07 -1.74 4.91
N LEU A 71 -8.82 -1.34 5.10
CA LEU A 71 -8.40 0.03 5.35
C LEU A 71 -7.48 0.55 4.24
N THR A 72 -7.38 1.88 4.13
CA THR A 72 -6.47 2.52 3.18
C THR A 72 -5.45 3.39 3.90
N THR A 73 -4.23 3.40 3.38
CA THR A 73 -3.21 4.38 3.79
C THR A 73 -2.90 4.33 5.30
N VAL A 74 -2.68 3.13 5.83
CA VAL A 74 -2.30 2.92 7.23
C VAL A 74 -0.79 2.84 7.38
N ASN A 75 -0.27 3.18 8.56
CA ASN A 75 1.14 3.02 8.88
C ASN A 75 1.42 1.59 9.35
N VAL A 76 2.45 0.97 8.79
CA VAL A 76 2.94 -0.36 9.18
C VAL A 76 4.41 -0.26 9.52
N SER A 77 4.80 -0.57 10.75
CA SER A 77 6.18 -0.44 11.21
C SER A 77 6.77 -1.78 11.64
N PRO A 78 7.62 -2.41 10.80
CA PRO A 78 8.36 -3.61 11.19
C PRO A 78 9.47 -3.33 12.21
N SER A 79 10.09 -2.17 12.14
CA SER A 79 11.22 -1.77 13.00
C SER A 79 11.26 -0.24 13.13
N ASN A 80 12.20 0.28 13.94
CA ASN A 80 12.41 1.73 14.02
C ASN A 80 13.06 2.34 12.75
N GLU A 81 13.60 1.52 11.86
CA GLU A 81 14.18 1.96 10.58
C GLU A 81 13.29 1.66 9.37
N ASP A 82 12.07 1.11 9.64
CA ASP A 82 11.12 0.74 8.60
C ASP A 82 9.72 1.27 8.92
N LEU A 83 9.16 2.02 7.99
CA LEU A 83 7.77 2.46 7.99
C LEU A 83 7.21 2.36 6.59
N TYR A 84 6.21 1.53 6.42
CA TYR A 84 5.50 1.34 5.16
C TYR A 84 4.11 1.94 5.22
N ILE A 85 3.62 2.45 4.09
CA ILE A 85 2.26 3.00 3.97
C ILE A 85 1.57 2.31 2.79
N PRO A 86 1.09 1.06 2.96
CA PRO A 86 0.35 0.37 1.91
C PRO A 86 -0.88 1.15 1.49
N GLU A 87 -1.21 1.11 0.20
CA GLU A 87 -2.39 1.79 -0.34
C GLU A 87 -3.70 1.18 0.20
N LEU A 88 -3.70 -0.14 0.48
CA LEU A 88 -4.82 -0.85 1.08
C LEU A 88 -4.30 -2.04 1.89
N VAL A 89 -4.96 -2.32 3.01
CA VAL A 89 -4.68 -3.50 3.84
C VAL A 89 -5.97 -4.21 4.21
N VAL A 90 -5.84 -5.49 4.58
CA VAL A 90 -6.87 -6.26 5.27
C VAL A 90 -6.30 -6.70 6.62
N VAL A 91 -7.03 -6.41 7.67
CA VAL A 91 -6.67 -6.71 9.07
C VAL A 91 -7.85 -7.33 9.81
N PRO A 92 -7.66 -8.07 10.91
CA PRO A 92 -8.74 -8.42 11.82
C PRO A 92 -9.38 -7.18 12.44
N GLU A 93 -10.72 -7.11 12.50
CA GLU A 93 -11.46 -5.97 13.07
C GLU A 93 -11.02 -5.66 14.51
N GLN A 94 -10.85 -6.68 15.34
CA GLN A 94 -10.40 -6.51 16.74
C GLN A 94 -9.01 -5.86 16.85
N VAL A 95 -8.11 -6.12 15.89
CA VAL A 95 -6.79 -5.49 15.83
C VAL A 95 -6.93 -4.04 15.42
N SER A 96 -7.78 -3.76 14.42
CA SER A 96 -8.03 -2.40 13.95
C SER A 96 -8.57 -1.48 15.05
N GLU A 97 -9.50 -1.98 15.87
CA GLU A 97 -10.04 -1.23 17.01
C GLU A 97 -8.99 -0.93 18.10
N ALA A 98 -7.94 -1.75 18.21
CA ALA A 98 -6.91 -1.63 19.25
C ALA A 98 -5.69 -0.80 18.83
N VAL A 99 -5.49 -0.56 17.53
CA VAL A 99 -4.32 0.15 17.00
C VAL A 99 -4.60 1.64 16.84
N ASP A 100 -3.84 2.46 17.56
CA ASP A 100 -4.00 3.92 17.50
C ASP A 100 -3.28 4.56 16.30
N LEU A 101 -2.07 4.09 15.94
CA LEU A 101 -1.23 4.79 14.96
C LEU A 101 -0.53 3.89 13.96
N MET A 102 0.05 2.78 14.38
CA MET A 102 0.87 1.91 13.54
C MET A 102 0.56 0.44 13.79
N TYR A 103 0.38 -0.31 12.70
CA TYR A 103 0.24 -1.75 12.72
C TYR A 103 1.61 -2.44 12.77
N ALA A 104 1.69 -3.59 13.43
CA ALA A 104 2.79 -4.52 13.19
C ALA A 104 2.52 -5.29 11.88
N PRO A 105 3.56 -5.73 11.14
CA PRO A 105 3.35 -6.55 9.94
C PRO A 105 2.52 -7.81 10.16
N SER A 106 2.63 -8.42 11.34
CA SER A 106 1.85 -9.59 11.75
C SER A 106 0.35 -9.34 11.89
N ASP A 107 -0.07 -8.09 11.95
CA ASP A 107 -1.48 -7.71 12.03
C ASP A 107 -2.18 -7.75 10.66
N LEU A 108 -1.38 -7.72 9.58
CA LEU A 108 -1.87 -7.67 8.22
C LEU A 108 -2.09 -9.09 7.67
N LEU A 109 -3.25 -9.30 7.07
CA LEU A 109 -3.55 -10.49 6.26
C LEU A 109 -3.23 -10.26 4.78
N LEU A 110 -3.33 -9.01 4.33
CA LEU A 110 -3.05 -8.59 2.97
C LEU A 110 -2.53 -7.15 2.97
N ALA A 111 -1.50 -6.88 2.18
CA ALA A 111 -1.11 -5.54 1.77
C ALA A 111 -1.28 -5.38 0.25
N VAL A 112 -1.73 -4.22 -0.19
CA VAL A 112 -1.94 -3.90 -1.61
C VAL A 112 -1.24 -2.60 -1.98
N GLU A 113 -0.55 -2.63 -3.11
CA GLU A 113 0.02 -1.44 -3.76
C GLU A 113 -0.58 -1.23 -5.15
N VAL A 114 -0.87 0.01 -5.48
CA VAL A 114 -1.30 0.43 -6.82
C VAL A 114 -0.17 1.18 -7.48
N VAL A 115 0.43 0.58 -8.50
CA VAL A 115 1.61 1.13 -9.17
C VAL A 115 1.29 2.45 -9.87
N SER A 116 2.08 3.46 -9.58
CA SER A 116 2.10 4.74 -10.28
C SER A 116 3.38 4.88 -11.12
N PRO A 117 3.45 5.81 -12.07
CA PRO A 117 4.69 6.07 -12.82
C PRO A 117 5.88 6.41 -11.93
N SER A 118 5.65 7.10 -10.81
CA SER A 118 6.70 7.51 -9.86
C SER A 118 7.13 6.41 -8.90
N SER A 119 6.25 5.46 -8.55
CA SER A 119 6.54 4.37 -7.60
C SER A 119 6.97 3.05 -8.25
N LYS A 120 6.90 2.96 -9.60
CA LYS A 120 7.06 1.71 -10.37
C LYS A 120 8.26 0.85 -9.98
N ALA A 121 9.44 1.47 -9.78
CA ALA A 121 10.64 0.72 -9.42
C ALA A 121 10.55 0.17 -7.98
N HIS A 122 10.07 0.99 -7.04
CA HIS A 122 9.88 0.62 -5.64
C HIS A 122 8.84 -0.49 -5.47
N ASP A 123 7.65 -0.34 -6.08
CA ASP A 123 6.55 -1.31 -5.94
C ASP A 123 6.89 -2.67 -6.56
N ARG A 124 7.74 -2.68 -7.58
CA ARG A 124 8.12 -3.91 -8.28
C ARG A 124 9.27 -4.69 -7.65
N ALA A 125 10.11 -4.04 -6.86
CA ALA A 125 11.30 -4.66 -6.28
C ALA A 125 11.41 -4.44 -4.77
N THR A 126 11.53 -3.18 -4.32
CA THR A 126 11.80 -2.87 -2.91
C THR A 126 10.66 -3.33 -2.01
N LYS A 127 9.41 -2.96 -2.32
CA LYS A 127 8.25 -3.34 -1.50
C LYS A 127 7.99 -4.84 -1.51
N VAL A 128 8.20 -5.52 -2.64
CA VAL A 128 8.09 -6.99 -2.71
C VAL A 128 9.03 -7.66 -1.72
N ALA A 129 10.31 -7.25 -1.67
CA ALA A 129 11.29 -7.81 -0.75
C ALA A 129 11.00 -7.40 0.71
N ALA A 130 10.72 -6.12 0.96
CA ALA A 130 10.49 -5.56 2.29
C ALA A 130 9.25 -6.18 2.97
N TYR A 131 8.14 -6.32 2.24
CA TYR A 131 6.91 -6.92 2.79
C TYR A 131 7.05 -8.42 3.05
N ALA A 132 7.80 -9.14 2.19
CA ALA A 132 8.11 -10.54 2.43
C ALA A 132 9.02 -10.72 3.66
N GLU A 133 10.07 -9.88 3.80
CA GLU A 133 10.97 -9.93 4.95
C GLU A 133 10.24 -9.57 6.26
N ALA A 134 9.32 -8.63 6.20
CA ALA A 134 8.44 -8.27 7.31
C ALA A 134 7.43 -9.35 7.67
N GLY A 135 7.24 -10.37 6.83
CA GLY A 135 6.35 -11.50 7.09
C GLY A 135 4.88 -11.26 6.72
N ILE A 136 4.57 -10.26 5.88
CA ILE A 136 3.19 -10.02 5.43
C ILE A 136 2.75 -11.19 4.53
N PRO A 137 1.67 -11.94 4.87
CA PRO A 137 1.38 -13.22 4.22
C PRO A 137 0.94 -13.09 2.76
N LEU A 138 0.18 -12.03 2.43
CA LEU A 138 -0.30 -11.79 1.08
C LEU A 138 0.06 -10.37 0.64
N TYR A 139 0.56 -10.25 -0.59
CA TYR A 139 0.83 -8.97 -1.22
C TYR A 139 0.21 -8.93 -2.61
N TRP A 140 -0.59 -7.90 -2.90
CA TRP A 140 -1.11 -7.66 -4.23
C TRP A 140 -0.49 -6.39 -4.81
N ARG A 141 0.03 -6.52 -6.02
CA ARG A 141 0.48 -5.38 -6.80
C ARG A 141 -0.47 -5.17 -7.99
N VAL A 142 -1.13 -4.01 -8.01
CA VAL A 142 -2.06 -3.63 -9.06
C VAL A 142 -1.36 -2.70 -10.03
N GLU A 143 -1.27 -3.08 -11.29
CA GLU A 143 -0.74 -2.27 -12.38
C GLU A 143 -1.88 -1.79 -13.28
N PRO A 144 -2.34 -0.52 -13.15
CA PRO A 144 -3.52 -0.04 -13.86
C PRO A 144 -3.24 0.40 -15.30
N MET A 145 -1.96 0.52 -15.69
CA MET A 145 -1.54 0.97 -17.02
C MET A 145 -1.36 -0.22 -17.96
N GLU A 146 -1.58 0.01 -19.26
CA GLU A 146 -1.33 -1.01 -20.30
C GLU A 146 -2.20 -2.28 -20.18
N GLY A 147 -3.44 -2.12 -19.71
CA GLY A 147 -4.35 -3.22 -19.38
C GLY A 147 -4.21 -3.61 -17.91
N PRO A 148 -5.23 -3.31 -17.09
CA PRO A 148 -5.16 -3.57 -15.66
C PRO A 148 -4.75 -5.01 -15.37
N THR A 149 -3.75 -5.18 -14.51
CA THR A 149 -3.24 -6.49 -14.10
C THR A 149 -3.05 -6.50 -12.59
N VAL A 150 -3.52 -7.55 -11.93
CA VAL A 150 -3.30 -7.82 -10.51
C VAL A 150 -2.29 -8.95 -10.39
N TYR A 151 -1.16 -8.68 -9.73
CA TYR A 151 -0.15 -9.67 -9.38
C TYR A 151 -0.36 -10.06 -7.92
N VAL A 152 -0.62 -11.33 -7.69
CA VAL A 152 -0.85 -11.90 -6.35
C VAL A 152 0.39 -12.66 -5.92
N TYR A 153 0.93 -12.27 -4.78
CA TYR A 153 2.10 -12.89 -4.16
C TYR A 153 1.67 -13.53 -2.84
N GLU A 154 2.14 -14.76 -2.61
CA GLU A 154 1.97 -15.49 -1.36
C GLU A 154 3.33 -15.72 -0.71
N LEU A 155 3.39 -15.53 0.60
CA LEU A 155 4.63 -15.69 1.37
C LEU A 155 5.04 -17.16 1.43
N ASP A 156 6.29 -17.44 1.06
CA ASP A 156 6.94 -18.74 1.20
C ASP A 156 8.25 -18.55 2.00
N GLY A 157 8.20 -18.89 3.25
CA GLY A 157 9.29 -18.62 4.19
C GLY A 157 9.51 -17.11 4.41
N ARG A 158 10.61 -16.57 3.90
CA ARG A 158 10.96 -15.13 3.99
C ARG A 158 10.94 -14.41 2.64
N THR A 159 10.40 -15.04 1.61
CA THR A 159 10.27 -14.48 0.28
C THR A 159 8.87 -14.75 -0.25
N TYR A 160 8.44 -13.96 -1.22
CA TYR A 160 7.22 -14.32 -1.94
C TYR A 160 7.51 -15.34 -3.03
N ALA A 161 6.61 -16.33 -3.18
CA ALA A 161 6.58 -17.18 -4.38
C ALA A 161 6.38 -16.31 -5.63
N GLY A 162 6.75 -16.81 -6.79
CA GLY A 162 6.53 -16.10 -8.05
C GLY A 162 5.06 -15.73 -8.22
N PRO A 163 4.72 -14.47 -8.61
CA PRO A 163 3.34 -14.00 -8.59
C PRO A 163 2.47 -14.68 -9.62
N VAL A 164 1.22 -14.93 -9.26
CA VAL A 164 0.15 -15.23 -10.21
C VAL A 164 -0.38 -13.91 -10.77
N ALA A 165 -0.39 -13.78 -12.11
CA ALA A 165 -0.83 -12.55 -12.79
C ALA A 165 -2.23 -12.73 -13.39
N TYR A 166 -3.17 -11.89 -12.96
CA TYR A 166 -4.53 -11.80 -13.50
C TYR A 166 -4.67 -10.54 -14.34
N LYS A 167 -4.90 -10.70 -15.65
CA LYS A 167 -5.05 -9.59 -16.58
C LYS A 167 -6.53 -9.20 -16.75
N ALA A 168 -6.78 -7.98 -17.19
CA ALA A 168 -8.11 -7.54 -17.63
C ALA A 168 -8.74 -8.53 -18.61
N GLY A 169 -10.01 -8.86 -18.41
CA GLY A 169 -10.72 -9.89 -19.15
C GLY A 169 -10.55 -11.30 -18.59
N THR A 170 -9.80 -11.45 -17.48
CA THR A 170 -9.74 -12.71 -16.72
C THR A 170 -10.28 -12.48 -15.31
N THR A 171 -10.92 -13.49 -14.75
CA THR A 171 -11.44 -13.38 -13.39
C THR A 171 -10.34 -13.65 -12.38
N VAL A 172 -10.08 -12.70 -11.48
CA VAL A 172 -9.40 -12.96 -10.21
C VAL A 172 -10.37 -13.78 -9.36
N ALA A 173 -9.96 -14.94 -8.92
CA ALA A 173 -10.73 -15.78 -8.01
C ALA A 173 -9.79 -16.32 -6.94
N LEU A 174 -9.87 -15.76 -5.75
CA LEU A 174 -8.98 -16.05 -4.62
C LEU A 174 -9.79 -16.50 -3.41
N SER A 175 -9.21 -17.36 -2.58
CA SER A 175 -9.80 -17.84 -1.34
C SER A 175 -9.22 -17.17 -0.09
N SER A 176 -8.07 -16.52 -0.23
CA SER A 176 -7.35 -15.88 0.88
C SER A 176 -7.14 -14.39 0.61
N PRO A 177 -7.27 -13.51 1.66
CA PRO A 177 -7.61 -13.81 3.05
C PRO A 177 -9.09 -14.18 3.26
N PHE A 178 -9.93 -13.99 2.24
CA PHE A 178 -11.34 -14.41 2.16
C PHE A 178 -11.72 -14.62 0.68
N PRO A 179 -12.81 -15.35 0.39
CA PRO A 179 -13.23 -15.54 -1.00
C PRO A 179 -13.58 -14.21 -1.66
N VAL A 180 -12.89 -13.89 -2.76
CA VAL A 180 -13.17 -12.69 -3.56
C VAL A 180 -13.03 -12.99 -5.04
N SER A 181 -13.90 -12.39 -5.85
CA SER A 181 -13.90 -12.58 -7.32
C SER A 181 -14.22 -11.27 -8.04
N PHE A 182 -13.37 -10.88 -8.99
CA PHE A 182 -13.58 -9.69 -9.83
C PHE A 182 -12.73 -9.76 -11.11
N ASP A 183 -13.05 -8.93 -12.11
CA ASP A 183 -12.18 -8.72 -13.28
C ASP A 183 -11.30 -7.47 -13.02
N PRO A 184 -9.97 -7.52 -13.21
CA PRO A 184 -9.12 -6.34 -13.13
C PRO A 184 -9.59 -5.16 -13.99
N ALA A 185 -10.29 -5.42 -15.10
CA ALA A 185 -10.90 -4.38 -15.91
C ALA A 185 -11.87 -3.49 -15.12
N ASP A 186 -12.55 -4.04 -14.10
CA ASP A 186 -13.51 -3.31 -13.27
C ASP A 186 -12.85 -2.17 -12.49
N LEU A 187 -11.56 -2.29 -12.19
CA LEU A 187 -10.78 -1.25 -11.50
C LEU A 187 -10.65 0.03 -12.34
N MET A 188 -10.82 -0.07 -13.66
CA MET A 188 -10.64 1.06 -14.59
C MET A 188 -11.93 1.51 -15.28
N ARG A 189 -13.03 0.74 -15.21
CA ARG A 189 -14.31 1.11 -15.87
C ARG A 189 -14.80 2.47 -15.39
N LEU A 190 -15.27 3.29 -16.31
CA LEU A 190 -15.99 4.52 -15.98
C LEU A 190 -17.45 4.17 -15.66
N ARG A 191 -18.04 4.76 -14.61
CA ARG A 191 -19.47 4.60 -14.33
C ARG A 191 -20.26 5.12 -15.53
N GLY A 192 -21.17 4.30 -16.06
CA GLY A 192 -22.05 4.68 -17.17
C GLY A 192 -21.50 4.40 -18.56
N TRP A 193 -20.29 3.86 -18.71
CA TRP A 193 -19.83 3.40 -20.02
C TRP A 193 -20.30 1.95 -20.23
N ASN A 194 -21.32 1.79 -21.07
CA ASN A 194 -21.77 0.50 -21.58
C ASN A 194 -21.16 0.37 -22.99
N PRO A 195 -20.25 -0.58 -23.28
CA PRO A 195 -19.66 -0.77 -24.62
C PRO A 195 -20.71 -1.21 -25.62
#